data_c0602fcb9c788525496b61ce5a2412de
#
_entry.id   c0602fcb9c788525496b61ce5a2412de
#
_cell.length_a   1.000
_cell.length_b   1.000
_cell.length_c   1.000
_cell.angle_alpha   90.00
_cell.angle_beta   90.00
_cell.angle_gamma   90.00
#
_symmetry.space_group_name_H-M   'P 1'
#
loop_
_entity.id
_entity.type
_entity.pdbx_description
1 polymer ?
#
loop_
_entity_poly.entity_id
_entity_poly.type
_entity_poly.pdbx_seq_one_letter_code
_entity_poly.pdbx_strand_id
1 'polypeptide(L)'
;IPSRQRKLRQRVAQLSEMEQEQLKSLVDTSDHLDSEQFLSLPEKSQARIIDALLDYLQYEKEEKLTLLQQNDLNKLLRLRSSLPVLEIKVAAQNPQAPTEGTPPMRFRLGTVFNGATGPAFEIGSWANYHDLLGNESGHLQNAEVVTLDLQLQIRENSFEVTQFQLFDIQKYTLSPSGIPGDFDWSWRARAVWERENYSCLACRQFRMSGGFGASSSFAGNDMEYAIVDLFGETSRDLRSPVTFGYAPHLGVTWSPLDILKIKLEGGWFRSVFGPKQDYFRGSLKQRLSLAKDWDIRLEMEQLESLEGTLALHYYW
;
A
#
# COMPACT_ATOMS: atom_id res chain seq x y z
N ILE A 1 7.54 -2.77 -17.30
CA ILE A 1 8.00 -3.64 -16.20
C ILE A 1 6.83 -4.02 -15.27
N PRO A 2 6.01 -3.10 -14.76
CA PRO A 2 4.89 -3.50 -13.89
C PRO A 2 3.92 -4.51 -14.49
N SER A 3 3.81 -4.58 -15.82
CA SER A 3 2.89 -5.48 -16.52
C SER A 3 3.32 -6.95 -16.47
N ARG A 4 4.62 -7.26 -16.54
CA ARG A 4 5.12 -8.65 -16.53
C ARG A 4 5.01 -9.27 -15.15
N GLN A 5 5.41 -8.55 -14.11
CA GLN A 5 5.27 -8.99 -12.72
C GLN A 5 3.79 -9.23 -12.35
N ARG A 6 2.91 -8.30 -12.73
CA ARG A 6 1.46 -8.47 -12.51
C ARG A 6 0.92 -9.71 -13.20
N LYS A 7 1.32 -9.95 -14.44
CA LYS A 7 0.90 -11.13 -15.20
C LYS A 7 1.36 -12.43 -14.53
N LEU A 8 2.62 -12.48 -14.09
CA LEU A 8 3.16 -13.61 -13.34
C LEU A 8 2.33 -13.88 -12.06
N ARG A 9 2.14 -12.87 -11.24
CA ARG A 9 1.36 -13.01 -10.00
C ARG A 9 -0.07 -13.46 -10.23
N GLN A 10 -0.74 -12.92 -11.25
CA GLN A 10 -2.09 -13.35 -11.62
C GLN A 10 -2.14 -14.84 -12.05
N ARG A 11 -1.13 -15.30 -12.78
CA ARG A 11 -1.05 -16.73 -13.14
C ARG A 11 -0.80 -17.60 -11.93
N VAL A 12 0.14 -17.21 -11.06
CA VAL A 12 0.45 -17.99 -9.86
C VAL A 12 -0.76 -18.05 -8.92
N ALA A 13 -1.53 -16.96 -8.78
CA ALA A 13 -2.75 -16.95 -7.99
C ALA A 13 -3.86 -17.87 -8.53
N GLN A 14 -3.80 -18.27 -9.81
CA GLN A 14 -4.75 -19.22 -10.42
C GLN A 14 -4.33 -20.69 -10.26
N LEU A 15 -3.12 -20.93 -9.78
CA LEU A 15 -2.61 -22.28 -9.50
C LEU A 15 -3.15 -22.78 -8.15
N SER A 16 -3.46 -24.09 -8.08
CA SER A 16 -3.70 -24.73 -6.78
C SER A 16 -2.43 -24.76 -5.93
N GLU A 17 -2.55 -24.98 -4.64
CA GLU A 17 -1.40 -25.08 -3.72
C GLU A 17 -0.36 -26.10 -4.23
N MET A 18 -0.80 -27.27 -4.64
CA MET A 18 0.06 -28.31 -5.20
C MET A 18 0.77 -27.86 -6.49
N GLU A 19 0.07 -27.13 -7.39
CA GLU A 19 0.66 -26.60 -8.61
C GLU A 19 1.68 -25.47 -8.29
N GLN A 20 1.44 -24.68 -7.26
CA GLN A 20 2.39 -23.64 -6.80
C GLN A 20 3.67 -24.26 -6.20
N GLU A 21 3.54 -25.34 -5.43
CA GLU A 21 4.70 -26.07 -4.91
C GLU A 21 5.53 -26.68 -6.04
N GLN A 22 4.90 -27.29 -7.04
CA GLN A 22 5.58 -27.79 -8.22
C GLN A 22 6.27 -26.69 -9.02
N LEU A 23 5.60 -25.53 -9.18
CA LEU A 23 6.22 -24.37 -9.84
C LEU A 23 7.47 -23.89 -9.08
N LYS A 24 7.43 -23.79 -7.75
CA LYS A 24 8.60 -23.43 -6.93
C LYS A 24 9.76 -24.41 -7.13
N SER A 25 9.48 -25.70 -7.09
CA SER A 25 10.49 -26.73 -7.34
C SER A 25 11.14 -26.61 -8.73
N LEU A 26 10.36 -26.27 -9.76
CA LEU A 26 10.86 -26.08 -11.13
C LEU A 26 11.66 -24.79 -11.31
N VAL A 27 11.37 -23.75 -10.52
CA VAL A 27 12.15 -22.50 -10.51
C VAL A 27 13.55 -22.75 -9.94
N ASP A 28 13.64 -23.55 -8.89
CA ASP A 28 14.92 -23.86 -8.24
C ASP A 28 15.79 -24.79 -9.12
N THR A 29 15.19 -25.73 -9.84
CA THR A 29 15.92 -26.70 -10.65
C THR A 29 15.10 -27.16 -11.87
N SER A 30 15.51 -26.76 -13.07
CA SER A 30 14.84 -27.13 -14.34
C SER A 30 14.83 -28.65 -14.62
N ASP A 31 15.73 -29.44 -13.99
CA ASP A 31 15.79 -30.90 -14.14
C ASP A 31 14.52 -31.61 -13.62
N HIS A 32 13.72 -30.93 -12.78
CA HIS A 32 12.46 -31.45 -12.27
C HIS A 32 11.33 -31.53 -13.31
N LEU A 33 11.51 -30.99 -14.52
CA LEU A 33 10.55 -31.15 -15.62
C LEU A 33 10.36 -32.63 -16.06
N ASP A 34 11.36 -33.43 -15.88
CA ASP A 34 11.33 -34.88 -16.17
C ASP A 34 10.98 -35.71 -14.93
N SER A 35 10.62 -35.05 -13.80
CA SER A 35 10.26 -35.75 -12.56
C SER A 35 8.93 -36.50 -12.70
N GLU A 36 8.86 -37.68 -12.09
CA GLU A 36 7.64 -38.50 -12.06
C GLU A 36 6.47 -37.72 -11.43
N GLN A 37 6.76 -36.86 -10.46
CA GLN A 37 5.77 -35.99 -9.81
C GLN A 37 5.15 -35.01 -10.81
N PHE A 38 5.95 -34.32 -11.62
CA PHE A 38 5.44 -33.39 -12.61
C PHE A 38 4.69 -34.09 -13.74
N LEU A 39 5.25 -35.21 -14.25
CA LEU A 39 4.67 -35.99 -15.36
C LEU A 39 3.35 -36.68 -14.97
N SER A 40 3.15 -37.00 -13.71
CA SER A 40 1.89 -37.59 -13.20
C SER A 40 0.73 -36.62 -13.07
N LEU A 41 0.99 -35.30 -13.16
CA LEU A 41 -0.06 -34.29 -13.10
C LEU A 41 -0.96 -34.34 -14.35
N PRO A 42 -2.23 -33.94 -14.22
CA PRO A 42 -3.10 -33.74 -15.38
C PRO A 42 -2.47 -32.78 -16.40
N GLU A 43 -2.60 -33.04 -17.68
CA GLU A 43 -2.02 -32.21 -18.75
C GLU A 43 -2.38 -30.72 -18.64
N LYS A 44 -3.61 -30.42 -18.21
CA LYS A 44 -4.02 -29.01 -17.95
C LYS A 44 -3.23 -28.37 -16.82
N SER A 45 -2.90 -29.12 -15.77
CA SER A 45 -2.07 -28.65 -14.65
C SER A 45 -0.63 -28.41 -15.08
N GLN A 46 -0.06 -29.38 -15.84
CA GLN A 46 1.26 -29.23 -16.44
C GLN A 46 1.33 -27.96 -17.32
N ALA A 47 0.32 -27.75 -18.17
CA ALA A 47 0.24 -26.58 -19.03
C ALA A 47 0.19 -25.25 -18.22
N ARG A 48 -0.60 -25.19 -17.12
CA ARG A 48 -0.66 -24.01 -16.24
C ARG A 48 0.67 -23.71 -15.57
N ILE A 49 1.33 -24.73 -15.05
CA ILE A 49 2.64 -24.60 -14.40
C ILE A 49 3.68 -24.11 -15.40
N ILE A 50 3.74 -24.70 -16.60
CA ILE A 50 4.70 -24.26 -17.64
C ILE A 50 4.43 -22.84 -18.09
N ASP A 51 3.17 -22.42 -18.26
CA ASP A 51 2.83 -21.06 -18.62
C ASP A 51 3.28 -20.06 -17.53
N ALA A 52 3.16 -20.41 -16.25
CA ALA A 52 3.65 -19.59 -15.14
C ALA A 52 5.18 -19.55 -15.11
N LEU A 53 5.86 -20.68 -15.36
CA LEU A 53 7.33 -20.76 -15.43
C LEU A 53 7.88 -19.94 -16.60
N LEU A 54 7.22 -19.93 -17.75
CA LEU A 54 7.60 -19.10 -18.90
C LEU A 54 7.44 -17.60 -18.58
N ASP A 55 6.35 -17.21 -17.92
CA ASP A 55 6.16 -15.81 -17.47
C ASP A 55 7.21 -15.42 -16.41
N TYR A 56 7.60 -16.34 -15.52
CA TYR A 56 8.67 -16.12 -14.55
C TYR A 56 10.02 -15.88 -15.23
N LEU A 57 10.39 -16.75 -16.17
CA LEU A 57 11.64 -16.59 -16.92
C LEU A 57 11.69 -15.26 -17.70
N GLN A 58 10.56 -14.81 -18.23
CA GLN A 58 10.47 -13.49 -18.89
C GLN A 58 10.53 -12.31 -17.91
N TYR A 59 10.11 -12.52 -16.67
CA TYR A 59 10.18 -11.51 -15.62
C TYR A 59 11.61 -11.36 -15.08
N GLU A 60 12.26 -12.47 -14.72
CA GLU A 60 13.58 -12.47 -14.08
C GLU A 60 14.68 -11.97 -15.02
N LYS A 61 14.52 -12.17 -16.33
CA LYS A 61 15.59 -11.97 -17.30
C LYS A 61 15.31 -10.84 -18.28
N GLU A 62 15.57 -9.62 -17.84
CA GLU A 62 15.73 -8.47 -18.75
C GLU A 62 17.06 -8.50 -19.51
N GLU A 63 18.06 -9.24 -19.02
CA GLU A 63 19.39 -9.38 -19.62
C GLU A 63 19.53 -10.72 -20.36
N LYS A 64 20.44 -10.75 -21.35
CA LYS A 64 20.64 -11.88 -22.27
C LYS A 64 20.76 -13.23 -21.57
N LEU A 65 19.87 -14.15 -21.92
CA LEU A 65 19.90 -15.55 -21.51
C LEU A 65 21.26 -16.18 -21.83
N THR A 66 21.83 -16.92 -20.90
CA THR A 66 22.99 -17.80 -21.17
C THR A 66 22.57 -18.92 -22.12
N LEU A 67 23.54 -19.58 -22.79
CA LEU A 67 23.26 -20.70 -23.71
C LEU A 67 22.50 -21.84 -23.01
N LEU A 68 22.83 -22.16 -21.76
CA LEU A 68 22.11 -23.17 -20.96
C LEU A 68 20.65 -22.82 -20.77
N GLN A 69 20.39 -21.56 -20.40
CA GLN A 69 19.03 -21.05 -20.18
C GLN A 69 18.19 -20.95 -21.47
N GLN A 70 18.84 -20.77 -22.63
CA GLN A 70 18.17 -20.84 -23.94
C GLN A 70 17.74 -22.28 -24.27
N ASN A 71 18.57 -23.27 -23.92
CA ASN A 71 18.22 -24.69 -24.10
C ASN A 71 17.03 -25.09 -23.22
N ASP A 72 17.02 -24.64 -21.96
CA ASP A 72 15.90 -24.87 -21.03
C ASP A 72 14.62 -24.23 -21.52
N LEU A 73 14.70 -22.97 -21.99
CA LEU A 73 13.57 -22.27 -22.59
C LEU A 73 13.01 -23.02 -23.82
N ASN A 74 13.89 -23.52 -24.70
CA ASN A 74 13.48 -24.28 -25.86
C ASN A 74 12.81 -25.64 -25.49
N LYS A 75 13.33 -26.32 -24.44
CA LYS A 75 12.72 -27.54 -23.89
C LYS A 75 11.32 -27.23 -23.34
N LEU A 76 11.16 -26.16 -22.55
CA LEU A 76 9.88 -25.72 -22.03
C LEU A 76 8.88 -25.38 -23.14
N LEU A 77 9.29 -24.64 -24.16
CA LEU A 77 8.42 -24.28 -25.28
C LEU A 77 7.96 -25.50 -26.08
N ARG A 78 8.84 -26.48 -26.31
CA ARG A 78 8.48 -27.76 -26.94
C ARG A 78 7.47 -28.53 -26.10
N LEU A 79 7.72 -28.67 -24.80
CA LEU A 79 6.81 -29.36 -23.89
C LEU A 79 5.46 -28.62 -23.84
N ARG A 80 5.46 -27.29 -23.77
CA ARG A 80 4.21 -26.49 -23.80
C ARG A 80 3.41 -26.71 -25.08
N SER A 81 4.09 -26.84 -26.24
CA SER A 81 3.43 -27.06 -27.53
C SER A 81 2.77 -28.42 -27.66
N SER A 82 3.18 -29.41 -26.88
CA SER A 82 2.58 -30.78 -26.85
C SER A 82 1.37 -30.87 -25.90
N LEU A 83 1.16 -29.87 -25.05
CA LEU A 83 0.08 -29.84 -24.07
C LEU A 83 -1.16 -29.09 -24.59
N PRO A 84 -2.35 -29.35 -24.02
CA PRO A 84 -3.59 -28.70 -24.43
C PRO A 84 -3.53 -27.16 -24.38
N VAL A 85 -4.20 -26.52 -25.34
CA VAL A 85 -4.43 -25.08 -25.29
C VAL A 85 -5.38 -24.77 -24.11
N LEU A 86 -4.91 -23.95 -23.20
CA LEU A 86 -5.75 -23.48 -22.11
C LEU A 86 -6.60 -22.31 -22.61
N GLU A 87 -7.90 -22.36 -22.38
CA GLU A 87 -8.73 -21.16 -22.43
C GLU A 87 -8.33 -20.27 -21.25
N ILE A 88 -7.34 -19.42 -21.46
CA ILE A 88 -6.96 -18.44 -20.47
C ILE A 88 -8.05 -17.39 -20.48
N LYS A 89 -9.00 -17.50 -19.57
CA LYS A 89 -9.76 -16.34 -19.12
C LYS A 89 -8.80 -15.44 -18.31
N VAL A 90 -7.77 -14.91 -18.96
CA VAL A 90 -7.18 -13.68 -18.47
C VAL A 90 -8.34 -12.70 -18.59
N ALA A 91 -9.00 -12.43 -17.48
CA ALA A 91 -9.81 -11.23 -17.41
C ALA A 91 -8.84 -10.12 -17.84
N ALA A 92 -8.94 -9.73 -19.10
CA ALA A 92 -8.36 -8.51 -19.55
C ALA A 92 -9.06 -7.46 -18.68
N GLN A 93 -8.47 -7.20 -17.51
CA GLN A 93 -8.77 -5.96 -16.83
C GLN A 93 -8.32 -4.92 -17.85
N ASN A 94 -9.28 -4.44 -18.63
CA ASN A 94 -9.07 -3.21 -19.36
C ASN A 94 -8.47 -2.25 -18.36
N PRO A 95 -7.24 -1.78 -18.56
CA PRO A 95 -6.67 -0.82 -17.64
C PRO A 95 -7.66 0.35 -17.64
N GLN A 96 -8.34 0.49 -16.49
CA GLN A 96 -9.29 1.59 -16.33
C GLN A 96 -8.53 2.89 -16.59
N ALA A 97 -9.09 3.76 -17.40
CA ALA A 97 -8.42 4.99 -17.72
C ALA A 97 -8.17 5.79 -16.42
N PRO A 98 -7.03 6.48 -16.26
CA PRO A 98 -6.79 7.35 -15.10
C PRO A 98 -7.90 8.37 -14.86
N THR A 99 -8.62 8.75 -15.92
CA THR A 99 -9.79 9.64 -15.87
C THR A 99 -11.02 9.02 -15.19
N GLU A 100 -11.05 7.72 -14.95
CA GLU A 100 -12.13 7.02 -14.22
C GLU A 100 -11.93 7.03 -12.71
N GLY A 101 -10.69 7.23 -12.26
CA GLY A 101 -10.33 7.34 -10.85
C GLY A 101 -10.67 8.69 -10.24
N THR A 102 -10.37 8.82 -8.95
CA THR A 102 -10.48 10.08 -8.23
C THR A 102 -9.46 11.09 -8.80
N PRO A 103 -9.87 12.33 -9.14
CA PRO A 103 -8.93 13.36 -9.58
C PRO A 103 -7.81 13.63 -8.58
N PRO A 104 -6.63 14.12 -9.02
CA PRO A 104 -5.44 14.19 -8.16
C PRO A 104 -5.41 15.36 -7.19
N MET A 105 -6.22 16.39 -7.38
CA MET A 105 -6.28 17.53 -6.47
C MET A 105 -7.48 17.39 -5.55
N ARG A 106 -7.32 17.78 -4.29
CA ARG A 106 -8.38 17.69 -3.29
C ARG A 106 -8.48 18.95 -2.45
N PHE A 107 -9.70 19.35 -2.20
CA PHE A 107 -10.06 20.36 -1.20
C PHE A 107 -10.95 19.73 -0.15
N ARG A 108 -10.79 20.13 1.12
CA ARG A 108 -11.66 19.68 2.21
C ARG A 108 -12.15 20.81 3.06
N LEU A 109 -13.40 20.69 3.52
CA LEU A 109 -14.02 21.52 4.54
C LEU A 109 -14.57 20.61 5.63
N GLY A 110 -14.28 20.90 6.88
CA GLY A 110 -14.69 20.03 7.96
C GLY A 110 -14.86 20.72 9.30
N THR A 111 -15.38 19.94 10.23
CA THR A 111 -15.46 20.30 11.65
C THR A 111 -14.58 19.33 12.44
N VAL A 112 -13.84 19.87 13.37
CA VAL A 112 -12.95 19.14 14.26
C VAL A 112 -13.53 19.15 15.67
N PHE A 113 -13.49 17.98 16.31
CA PHE A 113 -13.92 17.78 17.69
C PHE A 113 -12.73 17.28 18.51
N ASN A 114 -12.33 18.08 19.48
CA ASN A 114 -11.20 17.75 20.36
C ASN A 114 -11.55 18.14 21.79
N GLY A 115 -11.50 17.17 22.71
CA GLY A 115 -11.87 17.38 24.10
C GLY A 115 -10.92 18.31 24.89
N ALA A 116 -9.67 18.42 24.45
CA ALA A 116 -8.66 19.24 25.12
C ALA A 116 -8.61 20.68 24.59
N THR A 117 -8.78 20.85 23.26
CA THR A 117 -8.60 22.17 22.60
C THR A 117 -9.89 22.78 22.08
N GLY A 118 -11.01 22.08 22.25
CA GLY A 118 -12.34 22.51 21.79
C GLY A 118 -12.58 22.28 20.30
N PRO A 119 -13.78 22.64 19.81
CA PRO A 119 -14.16 22.50 18.41
C PRO A 119 -13.40 23.48 17.51
N ALA A 120 -13.23 23.09 16.24
CA ALA A 120 -12.67 23.96 15.21
C ALA A 120 -13.35 23.70 13.86
N PHE A 121 -13.27 24.69 12.98
CA PHE A 121 -13.53 24.52 11.56
C PHE A 121 -12.20 24.23 10.85
N GLU A 122 -12.19 23.28 9.90
CA GLU A 122 -10.99 22.90 9.20
C GLU A 122 -11.12 23.11 7.70
N ILE A 123 -10.05 23.65 7.12
CA ILE A 123 -9.84 23.79 5.67
C ILE A 123 -8.57 23.06 5.31
N GLY A 124 -8.61 22.25 4.25
CA GLY A 124 -7.43 21.56 3.74
C GLY A 124 -7.36 21.54 2.22
N SER A 125 -6.13 21.48 1.69
CA SER A 125 -5.86 21.45 0.26
C SER A 125 -4.64 20.57 -0.03
N TRP A 126 -4.71 19.77 -1.10
CA TRP A 126 -3.66 18.86 -1.57
C TRP A 126 -3.40 19.04 -3.05
N ALA A 127 -2.13 19.07 -3.42
CA ALA A 127 -1.73 19.28 -4.80
C ALA A 127 -1.66 17.99 -5.61
N ASN A 128 -1.33 16.85 -4.99
CA ASN A 128 -1.31 15.55 -5.64
C ASN A 128 -1.77 14.50 -4.63
N TYR A 129 -2.91 13.91 -4.89
CA TYR A 129 -3.60 13.09 -3.92
C TYR A 129 -4.12 11.80 -4.52
N HIS A 130 -3.65 10.72 -3.98
CA HIS A 130 -4.25 9.39 -4.13
C HIS A 130 -4.02 8.64 -2.82
N ASP A 131 -5.07 8.25 -2.16
CA ASP A 131 -4.98 7.46 -0.93
C ASP A 131 -5.71 6.11 -1.06
N LEU A 132 -5.44 5.23 -0.11
CA LEU A 132 -6.03 3.89 -0.07
C LEU A 132 -7.55 3.89 0.10
N LEU A 133 -8.13 4.97 0.59
CA LEU A 133 -9.58 5.12 0.70
C LEU A 133 -10.20 5.62 -0.61
N GLY A 134 -9.40 6.17 -1.53
CA GLY A 134 -9.83 6.67 -2.83
C GLY A 134 -10.36 5.58 -3.77
N ASN A 135 -10.91 6.00 -4.91
CA ASN A 135 -11.19 5.08 -6.00
C ASN A 135 -9.88 4.80 -6.75
N GLU A 136 -9.45 3.54 -6.73
CA GLU A 136 -8.18 3.09 -7.29
C GLU A 136 -8.21 2.94 -8.83
N SER A 137 -9.37 3.17 -9.49
CA SER A 137 -9.49 3.08 -10.93
C SER A 137 -8.46 3.96 -11.63
N GLY A 138 -7.65 3.36 -12.50
CA GLY A 138 -6.61 4.09 -13.24
C GLY A 138 -5.39 4.52 -12.43
N HIS A 139 -5.35 4.29 -11.13
CA HIS A 139 -4.21 4.54 -10.27
C HIS A 139 -3.39 3.26 -9.98
N LEU A 140 -2.23 3.43 -9.36
CA LEU A 140 -1.45 2.31 -8.87
C LEU A 140 -2.18 1.66 -7.69
N GLN A 141 -2.60 0.42 -7.86
CA GLN A 141 -3.32 -0.32 -6.82
C GLN A 141 -2.49 -0.48 -5.56
N ASN A 142 -3.16 -0.40 -4.40
CA ASN A 142 -2.53 -0.56 -3.09
C ASN A 142 -1.36 0.40 -2.85
N ALA A 143 -1.46 1.60 -3.40
CA ALA A 143 -0.50 2.67 -3.20
C ALA A 143 -1.19 3.92 -2.69
N GLU A 144 -0.46 4.70 -1.92
CA GLU A 144 -0.87 6.03 -1.46
C GLU A 144 0.21 7.03 -1.86
N VAL A 145 -0.20 8.13 -2.48
CA VAL A 145 0.68 9.24 -2.85
C VAL A 145 -0.03 10.53 -2.48
N VAL A 146 0.42 11.15 -1.42
CA VAL A 146 -0.06 12.46 -0.98
C VAL A 146 1.11 13.42 -0.95
N THR A 147 1.01 14.54 -1.65
CA THR A 147 2.05 15.56 -1.63
C THR A 147 1.44 16.94 -1.39
N LEU A 148 2.20 17.79 -0.69
CA LEU A 148 1.82 19.17 -0.39
C LEU A 148 0.43 19.29 0.26
N ASP A 149 0.18 18.47 1.30
CA ASP A 149 -1.05 18.55 2.10
C ASP A 149 -0.91 19.68 3.13
N LEU A 150 -1.78 20.67 3.01
CA LEU A 150 -1.90 21.78 3.95
C LEU A 150 -3.25 21.70 4.69
N GLN A 151 -3.21 21.72 6.02
CA GLN A 151 -4.40 21.74 6.86
C GLN A 151 -4.36 22.94 7.81
N LEU A 152 -5.49 23.64 7.86
CA LEU A 152 -5.69 24.85 8.65
C LEU A 152 -6.90 24.64 9.56
N GLN A 153 -6.79 25.02 10.81
CA GLN A 153 -7.93 25.05 11.73
C GLN A 153 -8.22 26.48 12.20
N ILE A 154 -9.50 26.80 12.22
CA ILE A 154 -10.04 28.07 12.64
C ILE A 154 -10.88 27.82 13.89
N ARG A 155 -10.55 28.48 14.98
CA ARG A 155 -11.31 28.52 16.22
C ARG A 155 -11.77 29.96 16.48
N GLU A 156 -12.62 30.15 17.48
CA GLU A 156 -13.17 31.47 17.81
C GLU A 156 -12.11 32.60 17.89
N ASN A 157 -10.94 32.27 18.44
CA ASN A 157 -9.88 33.29 18.67
C ASN A 157 -8.51 32.87 18.09
N SER A 158 -8.46 31.84 17.26
CA SER A 158 -7.19 31.38 16.69
C SER A 158 -7.32 30.87 15.27
N PHE A 159 -6.27 31.09 14.48
CA PHE A 159 -6.06 30.53 13.16
C PHE A 159 -4.72 29.79 13.15
N GLU A 160 -4.72 28.52 12.80
CA GLU A 160 -3.55 27.68 12.94
C GLU A 160 -3.34 26.78 11.73
N VAL A 161 -2.08 26.68 11.27
CA VAL A 161 -1.64 25.60 10.41
C VAL A 161 -1.44 24.38 11.30
N THR A 162 -2.23 23.35 11.13
CA THR A 162 -2.17 22.14 11.97
C THR A 162 -1.29 21.07 11.37
N GLN A 163 -1.20 21.03 10.05
CA GLN A 163 -0.36 20.10 9.31
C GLN A 163 0.14 20.72 8.01
N PHE A 164 1.39 20.46 7.69
CA PHE A 164 1.95 20.64 6.36
C PHE A 164 2.78 19.40 6.01
N GLN A 165 2.24 18.57 5.13
CA GLN A 165 2.89 17.33 4.70
C GLN A 165 3.55 17.56 3.36
N LEU A 166 4.87 17.37 3.31
CA LEU A 166 5.63 17.45 2.06
C LEU A 166 5.30 16.26 1.17
N PHE A 167 5.34 15.06 1.75
CA PHE A 167 4.92 13.85 1.06
C PHE A 167 4.53 12.75 2.07
N ASP A 168 3.64 11.87 1.62
CA ASP A 168 3.37 10.56 2.20
C ASP A 168 3.19 9.59 1.03
N ILE A 169 4.13 8.68 0.90
CA ILE A 169 4.15 7.72 -0.20
C ILE A 169 4.22 6.34 0.41
N GLN A 170 3.25 5.50 0.05
CA GLN A 170 3.14 4.15 0.56
C GLN A 170 2.84 3.21 -0.60
N LYS A 171 3.45 2.04 -0.58
CA LYS A 171 3.16 0.96 -1.51
C LYS A 171 3.02 -0.35 -0.76
N TYR A 172 1.91 -1.01 -0.95
CA TYR A 172 1.62 -2.31 -0.36
C TYR A 172 1.63 -3.37 -1.46
N THR A 173 2.36 -4.43 -1.20
CA THR A 173 2.45 -5.55 -2.14
C THR A 173 1.59 -6.69 -1.63
N LEU A 174 0.45 -6.88 -2.27
CA LEU A 174 -0.48 -7.95 -1.95
C LEU A 174 -0.11 -9.22 -2.74
N SER A 175 -0.19 -10.37 -2.05
CA SER A 175 -0.02 -11.71 -2.64
C SER A 175 1.29 -11.85 -3.42
N PRO A 176 2.47 -11.80 -2.77
CA PRO A 176 3.70 -12.20 -3.42
C PRO A 176 3.53 -13.64 -3.90
N SER A 177 4.04 -13.97 -5.09
CA SER A 177 3.91 -15.31 -5.68
C SER A 177 4.60 -16.39 -4.85
N GLY A 178 5.46 -15.98 -3.91
CA GLY A 178 6.33 -16.87 -3.14
C GLY A 178 7.41 -17.54 -3.98
N ILE A 179 7.62 -17.07 -5.21
CA ILE A 179 8.67 -17.56 -6.13
C ILE A 179 9.94 -16.75 -5.84
N PRO A 180 11.14 -17.39 -5.85
CA PRO A 180 12.41 -16.69 -5.73
C PRO A 180 12.51 -15.53 -6.73
N GLY A 181 13.01 -14.37 -6.31
CA GLY A 181 13.12 -13.17 -7.15
C GLY A 181 11.85 -12.31 -7.26
N ASP A 182 10.66 -12.83 -6.96
CA ASP A 182 9.44 -12.02 -6.82
C ASP A 182 9.29 -11.50 -5.38
N PHE A 183 10.31 -10.76 -4.93
CA PHE A 183 10.35 -10.19 -3.59
C PHE A 183 10.01 -8.71 -3.69
N ASP A 184 8.79 -8.34 -3.33
CA ASP A 184 8.37 -6.94 -3.31
C ASP A 184 7.89 -6.59 -1.90
N TRP A 185 8.71 -5.82 -1.18
CA TRP A 185 8.39 -5.33 0.15
C TRP A 185 7.31 -4.25 0.07
N SER A 186 6.40 -4.27 1.02
CA SER A 186 5.61 -3.09 1.33
C SER A 186 6.51 -2.06 1.96
N TRP A 187 6.37 -0.80 1.58
CA TRP A 187 7.20 0.27 2.09
C TRP A 187 6.41 1.58 2.20
N ARG A 188 6.89 2.46 3.03
CA ARG A 188 6.39 3.83 3.11
C ARG A 188 7.50 4.83 3.40
N ALA A 189 7.26 6.09 3.00
CA ALA A 189 8.10 7.23 3.32
C ALA A 189 7.21 8.44 3.56
N ARG A 190 7.48 9.20 4.61
CA ARG A 190 6.70 10.36 5.01
C ARG A 190 7.59 11.49 5.49
N ALA A 191 7.24 12.73 5.12
CA ALA A 191 7.83 13.94 5.69
C ALA A 191 6.71 14.94 5.97
N VAL A 192 6.56 15.34 7.24
CA VAL A 192 5.43 16.13 7.70
C VAL A 192 5.85 17.08 8.82
N TRP A 193 5.32 18.28 8.77
CA TRP A 193 5.28 19.21 9.88
C TRP A 193 3.85 19.20 10.45
N GLU A 194 3.71 18.77 11.70
CA GLU A 194 2.42 18.50 12.34
C GLU A 194 2.41 18.89 13.81
N ARG A 195 1.26 18.86 14.45
CA ARG A 195 1.17 18.98 15.92
C ARG A 195 1.86 17.79 16.57
N GLU A 196 2.63 18.07 17.64
CA GLU A 196 3.32 17.06 18.42
C GLU A 196 2.33 16.18 19.22
N ASN A 197 1.26 16.80 19.72
CA ASN A 197 0.11 16.14 20.33
C ASN A 197 -1.17 16.94 20.08
N TYR A 198 -2.33 16.35 20.31
CA TYR A 198 -3.62 16.99 20.07
C TYR A 198 -4.16 17.79 21.25
N SER A 199 -3.48 17.79 22.38
CA SER A 199 -3.80 18.64 23.55
C SER A 199 -3.10 19.99 23.53
N CYS A 200 -2.10 20.17 22.66
CA CYS A 200 -1.31 21.40 22.57
C CYS A 200 -1.45 22.07 21.19
N LEU A 201 -2.02 23.26 21.14
CA LEU A 201 -2.19 24.00 19.88
C LEU A 201 -0.88 24.55 19.31
N ALA A 202 0.07 24.93 20.17
CA ALA A 202 1.34 25.56 19.76
C ALA A 202 2.49 24.55 19.52
N CYS A 203 2.36 23.33 20.06
CA CYS A 203 3.42 22.32 19.95
C CYS A 203 3.52 21.76 18.54
N ARG A 204 4.62 22.01 17.88
CA ARG A 204 4.87 21.59 16.48
C ARG A 204 6.16 20.79 16.40
N GLN A 205 6.13 19.78 15.55
CA GLN A 205 7.28 18.98 15.21
C GLN A 205 7.40 18.78 13.71
N PHE A 206 8.61 18.61 13.25
CA PHE A 206 8.87 18.05 11.93
C PHE A 206 9.25 16.59 12.09
N ARG A 207 8.59 15.71 11.36
CA ARG A 207 8.87 14.27 11.36
C ARG A 207 9.21 13.80 9.96
N MET A 208 10.28 13.03 9.86
CA MET A 208 10.58 12.19 8.70
C MET A 208 10.56 10.73 9.13
N SER A 209 9.95 9.89 8.34
CA SER A 209 9.96 8.44 8.57
C SER A 209 10.02 7.67 7.26
N GLY A 210 10.53 6.45 7.36
CA GLY A 210 10.52 5.50 6.27
C GLY A 210 10.64 4.09 6.81
N GLY A 211 9.95 3.14 6.19
CA GLY A 211 9.90 1.78 6.69
C GLY A 211 9.56 0.75 5.64
N PHE A 212 9.73 -0.49 6.04
CA PHE A 212 9.47 -1.68 5.24
C PHE A 212 8.65 -2.68 6.05
N GLY A 213 7.93 -3.52 5.32
CA GLY A 213 7.13 -4.54 5.94
C GLY A 213 6.45 -5.46 4.94
N ALA A 214 5.42 -6.14 5.40
CA ALA A 214 4.63 -7.06 4.61
C ALA A 214 3.16 -6.65 4.61
N SER A 215 2.44 -7.06 3.59
CA SER A 215 1.00 -6.92 3.49
C SER A 215 0.39 -8.16 2.84
N SER A 216 -0.86 -8.45 3.18
CA SER A 216 -1.63 -9.52 2.58
C SER A 216 -3.06 -9.06 2.28
N SER A 217 -3.72 -9.72 1.34
CA SER A 217 -5.14 -9.54 1.10
C SER A 217 -5.93 -10.63 1.81
N PHE A 218 -7.07 -10.28 2.42
CA PHE A 218 -7.94 -11.26 3.05
C PHE A 218 -9.32 -11.38 2.37
N ALA A 219 -9.77 -10.35 1.63
CA ALA A 219 -10.99 -10.40 0.83
C ALA A 219 -10.92 -9.40 -0.33
N GLY A 220 -10.83 -9.87 -1.57
CA GLY A 220 -10.79 -8.98 -2.74
C GLY A 220 -9.64 -7.97 -2.69
N ASN A 221 -9.98 -6.68 -2.58
CA ASN A 221 -9.01 -5.58 -2.44
C ASN A 221 -8.77 -5.17 -0.99
N ASP A 222 -9.39 -5.85 -0.03
CA ASP A 222 -9.19 -5.59 1.39
C ASP A 222 -7.84 -6.14 1.81
N MET A 223 -7.12 -5.39 2.62
CA MET A 223 -5.75 -5.73 2.99
C MET A 223 -5.45 -5.47 4.44
N GLU A 224 -4.51 -6.23 4.95
CA GLU A 224 -3.81 -6.00 6.21
C GLU A 224 -2.33 -5.78 5.94
N TYR A 225 -1.67 -5.05 6.82
CA TYR A 225 -0.24 -4.79 6.69
C TYR A 225 0.43 -4.60 8.04
N ALA A 226 1.73 -4.94 8.06
CA ALA A 226 2.64 -4.68 9.15
C ALA A 226 3.92 -4.04 8.62
N ILE A 227 4.26 -2.84 9.09
CA ILE A 227 5.44 -2.08 8.65
C ILE A 227 6.22 -1.63 9.90
N VAL A 228 7.52 -1.65 9.82
CA VAL A 228 8.40 -1.05 10.83
C VAL A 228 9.07 0.18 10.22
N ASP A 229 8.76 1.34 10.76
CA ASP A 229 9.37 2.61 10.38
C ASP A 229 10.60 2.90 11.23
N LEU A 230 11.58 3.52 10.63
CA LEU A 230 12.56 4.37 11.29
C LEU A 230 12.08 5.81 11.20
N PHE A 231 12.16 6.56 12.28
CA PHE A 231 11.75 7.96 12.29
C PHE A 231 12.78 8.88 12.94
N GLY A 232 12.78 10.12 12.49
CA GLY A 232 13.46 11.25 13.12
C GLY A 232 12.47 12.38 13.33
N GLU A 233 12.46 12.99 14.49
CA GLU A 233 11.57 14.09 14.86
C GLU A 233 12.36 15.25 15.42
N THR A 234 11.90 16.48 15.12
CA THR A 234 12.40 17.69 15.75
C THR A 234 11.25 18.45 16.38
N SER A 235 11.42 18.98 17.58
CA SER A 235 10.48 19.85 18.23
C SER A 235 11.20 21.07 18.80
N ARG A 236 10.49 22.23 18.86
CA ARG A 236 11.05 23.47 19.44
C ARG A 236 11.19 23.41 20.96
N ASP A 237 10.34 22.60 21.60
CA ASP A 237 10.24 22.56 23.07
C ASP A 237 11.19 21.54 23.71
N LEU A 238 11.93 20.78 22.91
CA LEU A 238 12.89 19.80 23.40
C LEU A 238 14.26 20.44 23.67
N ARG A 239 14.84 20.15 24.84
CA ARG A 239 16.23 20.52 25.17
C ARG A 239 17.25 19.94 24.19
N SER A 240 16.94 18.78 23.62
CA SER A 240 17.61 18.20 22.45
C SER A 240 16.65 18.30 21.26
N PRO A 241 17.03 18.94 20.18
CA PRO A 241 16.09 19.23 19.09
C PRO A 241 15.72 18.00 18.24
N VAL A 242 16.34 16.86 18.46
CA VAL A 242 16.17 15.67 17.60
C VAL A 242 15.94 14.42 18.45
N THR A 243 14.91 13.68 18.06
CA THR A 243 14.62 12.33 18.55
C THR A 243 14.67 11.35 17.38
N PHE A 244 15.32 10.21 17.56
CA PHE A 244 15.33 9.11 16.61
C PHE A 244 14.77 7.85 17.26
N GLY A 245 14.07 7.05 16.45
CA GLY A 245 13.49 5.82 16.95
C GLY A 245 12.95 4.93 15.83
N TYR A 246 12.20 3.94 16.24
CA TYR A 246 11.47 3.05 15.35
C TYR A 246 10.02 2.89 15.80
N ALA A 247 9.15 2.57 14.85
CA ALA A 247 7.73 2.41 15.10
C ALA A 247 7.18 1.22 14.31
N PRO A 248 6.85 0.10 14.97
CA PRO A 248 6.03 -0.92 14.37
C PRO A 248 4.60 -0.41 14.21
N HIS A 249 4.04 -0.61 13.02
CA HIS A 249 2.68 -0.25 12.63
C HIS A 249 1.92 -1.48 12.15
N LEU A 250 0.67 -1.56 12.54
CA LEU A 250 -0.29 -2.51 12.01
C LEU A 250 -1.46 -1.74 11.43
N GLY A 251 -1.99 -2.20 10.30
CA GLY A 251 -3.14 -1.56 9.69
C GLY A 251 -3.98 -2.53 8.89
N VAL A 252 -5.25 -2.13 8.72
CA VAL A 252 -6.25 -2.84 7.93
C VAL A 252 -6.99 -1.81 7.08
N THR A 253 -7.20 -2.15 5.80
CA THR A 253 -8.13 -1.43 4.92
C THR A 253 -9.23 -2.38 4.51
N TRP A 254 -10.47 -1.96 4.68
CA TRP A 254 -11.64 -2.79 4.48
C TRP A 254 -12.74 -2.02 3.75
N SER A 255 -13.40 -2.68 2.79
CA SER A 255 -14.46 -2.12 1.94
C SER A 255 -15.75 -2.93 2.10
N PRO A 256 -16.52 -2.73 3.20
CA PRO A 256 -17.75 -3.50 3.46
C PRO A 256 -18.83 -3.22 2.43
N LEU A 257 -18.79 -2.08 1.77
CA LEU A 257 -19.69 -1.65 0.71
C LEU A 257 -18.88 -0.89 -0.37
N ASP A 258 -19.34 -0.87 -1.61
CA ASP A 258 -18.70 -0.15 -2.70
C ASP A 258 -18.52 1.35 -2.42
N ILE A 259 -19.45 1.92 -1.64
CA ILE A 259 -19.43 3.34 -1.27
C ILE A 259 -18.70 3.61 0.06
N LEU A 260 -18.37 2.58 0.83
CA LEU A 260 -17.78 2.73 2.16
C LEU A 260 -16.44 1.99 2.24
N LYS A 261 -15.37 2.75 2.48
CA LYS A 261 -14.05 2.22 2.81
C LYS A 261 -13.62 2.67 4.21
N ILE A 262 -12.92 1.79 4.91
CA ILE A 262 -12.46 2.00 6.28
C ILE A 262 -10.97 1.66 6.33
N LYS A 263 -10.17 2.52 6.94
CA LYS A 263 -8.75 2.27 7.27
C LYS A 263 -8.57 2.41 8.77
N LEU A 264 -8.05 1.38 9.40
CA LEU A 264 -7.63 1.38 10.81
C LEU A 264 -6.12 1.17 10.83
N GLU A 265 -5.40 2.02 11.55
CA GLU A 265 -3.95 1.90 11.72
C GLU A 265 -3.55 2.22 13.15
N GLY A 266 -2.59 1.48 13.69
CA GLY A 266 -1.98 1.75 14.99
C GLY A 266 -0.48 1.53 14.93
N GLY A 267 0.27 2.42 15.61
CA GLY A 267 1.72 2.35 15.68
C GLY A 267 2.23 2.67 17.10
N TRP A 268 3.26 1.94 17.52
CA TRP A 268 3.96 2.19 18.77
C TRP A 268 5.31 2.82 18.46
N PHE A 269 5.47 4.10 18.81
CA PHE A 269 6.69 4.87 18.59
C PHE A 269 7.63 4.69 19.78
N ARG A 270 8.80 4.11 19.51
CA ARG A 270 9.83 3.89 20.53
C ARG A 270 11.07 4.72 20.22
N SER A 271 11.41 5.59 21.15
CA SER A 271 12.60 6.43 21.06
C SER A 271 13.84 5.66 21.46
N VAL A 272 14.86 5.69 20.61
CA VAL A 272 16.18 5.08 20.88
C VAL A 272 17.18 6.16 21.29
N PHE A 273 17.03 7.34 20.73
CA PHE A 273 17.87 8.49 21.01
C PHE A 273 17.01 9.77 21.08
N GLY A 274 17.31 10.65 22.03
CA GLY A 274 16.61 11.90 22.25
C GLY A 274 15.74 11.88 23.51
N PRO A 275 15.12 13.00 23.85
CA PRO A 275 14.40 13.18 25.10
C PRO A 275 12.95 12.70 25.10
N LYS A 276 12.38 12.40 23.93
CA LYS A 276 10.96 12.03 23.81
C LYS A 276 10.71 10.64 24.35
N GLN A 277 9.63 10.48 25.09
CA GLN A 277 9.18 9.18 25.61
C GLN A 277 8.47 8.38 24.51
N ASP A 278 8.36 7.07 24.74
CA ASP A 278 7.58 6.19 23.90
C ASP A 278 6.08 6.57 23.92
N TYR A 279 5.41 6.49 22.78
CA TYR A 279 3.98 6.80 22.66
C TYR A 279 3.29 5.93 21.63
N PHE A 280 1.96 5.85 21.76
CA PHE A 280 1.09 5.19 20.81
C PHE A 280 0.39 6.23 19.92
N ARG A 281 0.25 5.94 18.63
CA ARG A 281 -0.60 6.66 17.70
C ARG A 281 -1.56 5.70 17.03
N GLY A 282 -2.86 6.00 17.08
CA GLY A 282 -3.91 5.24 16.43
C GLY A 282 -4.72 6.12 15.49
N SER A 283 -5.25 5.57 14.41
CA SER A 283 -6.15 6.27 13.52
C SER A 283 -7.24 5.35 12.98
N LEU A 284 -8.45 5.88 12.88
CA LEU A 284 -9.58 5.30 12.18
C LEU A 284 -10.03 6.32 11.14
N LYS A 285 -10.01 5.95 9.88
CA LYS A 285 -10.45 6.79 8.76
C LYS A 285 -11.54 6.06 7.99
N GLN A 286 -12.67 6.73 7.78
CA GLN A 286 -13.79 6.21 7.02
C GLN A 286 -14.10 7.15 5.87
N ARG A 287 -14.38 6.60 4.70
CA ARG A 287 -14.82 7.33 3.52
C ARG A 287 -16.17 6.82 3.07
N LEU A 288 -17.11 7.74 2.92
CA LEU A 288 -18.40 7.52 2.27
C LEU A 288 -18.42 8.26 0.94
N SER A 289 -18.39 7.52 -0.16
CA SER A 289 -18.43 8.07 -1.52
C SER A 289 -19.85 8.57 -1.83
N LEU A 290 -20.00 9.85 -2.18
CA LEU A 290 -21.28 10.45 -2.57
C LEU A 290 -21.42 10.50 -4.10
N ALA A 291 -20.33 10.83 -4.78
CA ALA A 291 -20.22 10.91 -6.23
C ALA A 291 -18.75 10.66 -6.62
N LYS A 292 -18.44 10.70 -7.92
CA LYS A 292 -17.08 10.53 -8.41
C LYS A 292 -16.10 11.51 -7.77
N ASP A 293 -16.51 12.79 -7.66
CA ASP A 293 -15.66 13.90 -7.23
C ASP A 293 -15.98 14.39 -5.82
N TRP A 294 -16.85 13.67 -5.08
CA TRP A 294 -17.29 14.06 -3.74
C TRP A 294 -17.32 12.88 -2.78
N ASP A 295 -16.76 13.06 -1.60
CA ASP A 295 -16.94 12.13 -0.48
C ASP A 295 -17.08 12.85 0.86
N ILE A 296 -17.60 12.13 1.85
CA ILE A 296 -17.57 12.53 3.25
C ILE A 296 -16.57 11.61 3.95
N ARG A 297 -15.76 12.19 4.83
CA ARG A 297 -14.83 11.43 5.66
C ARG A 297 -15.01 11.71 7.13
N LEU A 298 -14.99 10.63 7.90
CA LEU A 298 -14.81 10.65 9.34
C LEU A 298 -13.38 10.18 9.63
N GLU A 299 -12.61 11.00 10.30
CA GLU A 299 -11.24 10.69 10.72
C GLU A 299 -11.18 10.81 12.24
N MET A 300 -10.69 9.80 12.92
CA MET A 300 -10.45 9.80 14.37
C MET A 300 -8.98 9.45 14.59
N GLU A 301 -8.27 10.30 15.28
CA GLU A 301 -6.86 10.10 15.56
C GLU A 301 -6.60 10.22 17.05
N GLN A 302 -5.83 9.27 17.58
CA GLN A 302 -5.39 9.21 18.96
C GLN A 302 -3.90 9.49 19.03
N LEU A 303 -3.53 10.56 19.71
CA LEU A 303 -2.16 10.95 20.04
C LEU A 303 -2.19 11.74 21.34
N GLU A 304 -1.97 11.07 22.48
CA GLU A 304 -2.22 11.54 23.86
C GLU A 304 -3.69 11.91 24.12
N SER A 305 -4.33 12.68 23.23
CA SER A 305 -5.76 12.95 23.25
C SER A 305 -6.42 12.53 21.95
N LEU A 306 -7.73 12.33 21.98
CA LEU A 306 -8.53 11.97 20.81
C LEU A 306 -8.97 13.24 20.07
N GLU A 307 -8.74 13.27 18.78
CA GLU A 307 -9.31 14.26 17.86
C GLU A 307 -10.15 13.54 16.79
N GLY A 308 -11.34 14.07 16.54
CA GLY A 308 -12.25 13.59 15.50
C GLY A 308 -12.52 14.69 14.48
N THR A 309 -12.49 14.36 13.19
CA THR A 309 -12.81 15.30 12.09
C THR A 309 -13.88 14.70 11.21
N LEU A 310 -14.93 15.47 10.93
CA LEU A 310 -15.93 15.16 9.91
C LEU A 310 -15.79 16.19 8.79
N ALA A 311 -15.46 15.74 7.58
CA ALA A 311 -15.16 16.63 6.47
C ALA A 311 -15.82 16.20 5.16
N LEU A 312 -16.24 17.18 4.37
CA LEU A 312 -16.63 17.04 2.98
C LEU A 312 -15.41 17.29 2.10
N HIS A 313 -15.17 16.40 1.18
CA HIS A 313 -14.06 16.45 0.22
C HIS A 313 -14.58 16.66 -1.20
N TYR A 314 -13.90 17.50 -1.94
CA TYR A 314 -14.09 17.75 -3.36
C TYR A 314 -12.78 17.49 -4.11
N TYR A 315 -12.88 16.79 -5.24
CA TYR A 315 -11.75 16.41 -6.08
C TYR A 315 -11.89 17.03 -7.47
N TRP A 316 -10.76 17.52 -8.07
CA TRP A 316 -10.76 18.11 -9.41
C TRP A 316 -9.47 17.85 -10.19
#